data_4ec4fc927714c3a1b0fa3a4620fa24a8
#
_entry.id   4ec4fc927714c3a1b0fa3a4620fa24a8
#
_cell.length_a   1.000
_cell.length_b   1.000
_cell.length_c   1.000
_cell.angle_alpha   90.00
_cell.angle_beta   90.00
_cell.angle_gamma   90.00
#
_symmetry.space_group_name_H-M   'P 1'
#
loop_
_entity.id
_entity.type
_entity.pdbx_description
1 polymer ?
#
loop_
_entity_poly.entity_id
_entity_poly.type
_entity_poly.pdbx_seq_one_letter_code
_entity_poly.pdbx_strand_id
1 'polypeptide(L)'
;MRKWITATAMFIGLLPVAGPIRAQEVIDRIVARVETDIILLSDVRQLSHYQAFLDGKAQTDSDILDRLIDQWIVRSEAGVARFPQPSEDDVNRSIERLKRSFSSPEEFQARQKQSGITDDEIRRFVRAQLYLSNYLDSRFRPAIQIDEKAVEDFYKSSVVPRAESRQQTPPTLENARDFIHEALVQRAINEQADRWLMESRTRVRVEIMLDEKPK
;
A
#
# COMPACT_ATOMS: atom_id res chain seq x y z
N MET A 1 71.24 -16.77 56.35
CA MET A 1 70.95 -15.42 55.82
C MET A 1 70.17 -15.52 54.54
N ARG A 2 68.82 -15.43 54.59
CA ARG A 2 67.95 -15.51 53.36
C ARG A 2 67.16 -14.24 53.26
N LYS A 3 67.46 -13.48 52.22
CA LYS A 3 66.77 -12.20 51.97
C LYS A 3 65.44 -12.52 51.18
N TRP A 4 64.32 -12.09 51.70
CA TRP A 4 63.04 -12.15 51.05
C TRP A 4 62.84 -10.87 50.25
N ILE A 5 62.63 -11.00 48.96
CA ILE A 5 62.27 -9.90 48.07
C ILE A 5 60.78 -9.99 47.87
N THR A 6 60.02 -9.02 48.34
CA THR A 6 58.58 -8.84 48.14
C THR A 6 58.39 -8.11 46.82
N ALA A 7 57.79 -8.78 45.84
CA ALA A 7 57.36 -8.19 44.55
C ALA A 7 55.93 -7.64 44.72
N THR A 8 55.78 -6.32 44.65
CA THR A 8 54.48 -5.63 44.62
C THR A 8 53.98 -5.62 43.19
N ALA A 9 52.92 -6.37 42.92
CA ALA A 9 52.21 -6.36 41.64
C ALA A 9 51.25 -5.17 41.60
N MET A 10 51.53 -4.21 40.72
CA MET A 10 50.70 -3.04 40.47
C MET A 10 49.59 -3.43 39.47
N PHE A 11 48.37 -3.58 39.95
CA PHE A 11 47.20 -3.91 39.16
C PHE A 11 46.63 -2.61 38.56
N ILE A 12 46.93 -2.34 37.28
CA ILE A 12 46.34 -1.22 36.53
C ILE A 12 44.94 -1.62 36.11
N GLY A 13 43.92 -1.13 36.81
CA GLY A 13 42.51 -1.31 36.47
C GLY A 13 42.14 -0.55 35.19
N LEU A 14 41.83 -1.29 34.13
CA LEU A 14 41.29 -0.75 32.90
C LEU A 14 39.81 -0.42 33.12
N LEU A 15 39.50 0.86 33.37
CA LEU A 15 38.11 1.34 33.42
C LEU A 15 37.53 1.36 32.01
N PRO A 16 36.40 0.70 31.72
CA PRO A 16 35.74 0.86 30.46
C PRO A 16 35.15 2.27 30.35
N VAL A 17 35.64 3.05 29.39
CA VAL A 17 35.04 4.35 29.01
C VAL A 17 33.75 4.04 28.30
N ALA A 18 32.64 4.05 29.02
CA ALA A 18 31.30 4.04 28.43
C ALA A 18 31.08 5.41 27.77
N GLY A 19 31.36 5.48 26.46
CA GLY A 19 30.97 6.65 25.65
C GLY A 19 29.46 6.83 25.65
N PRO A 20 28.94 8.07 25.63
CA PRO A 20 27.51 8.31 25.56
C PRO A 20 26.98 7.71 24.24
N ILE A 21 26.10 6.72 24.35
CA ILE A 21 25.28 6.27 23.23
C ILE A 21 24.35 7.45 22.91
N ARG A 22 24.74 8.26 21.93
CA ARG A 22 23.81 9.24 21.36
C ARG A 22 22.77 8.43 20.59
N ALA A 23 21.62 8.21 21.20
CA ALA A 23 20.42 7.86 20.46
C ALA A 23 20.21 9.01 19.46
N GLN A 24 20.46 8.74 18.18
CA GLN A 24 20.16 9.69 17.11
C GLN A 24 18.64 9.74 17.05
N GLU A 25 18.06 10.79 17.64
CA GLU A 25 16.63 11.05 17.53
C GLU A 25 16.34 11.33 16.05
N VAL A 26 15.81 10.34 15.37
CA VAL A 26 15.39 10.47 13.97
C VAL A 26 14.14 11.33 13.99
N ILE A 27 14.34 12.65 13.87
CA ILE A 27 13.22 13.58 13.65
C ILE A 27 12.68 13.30 12.25
N ASP A 28 11.45 12.74 12.18
CA ASP A 28 10.80 12.47 10.91
C ASP A 28 10.43 13.80 10.22
N ARG A 29 10.56 13.84 8.89
CA ARG A 29 10.35 15.07 8.13
C ARG A 29 8.91 15.14 7.65
N ILE A 30 8.24 16.28 7.88
CA ILE A 30 6.96 16.58 7.27
C ILE A 30 7.19 16.83 5.77
N VAL A 31 6.48 16.09 4.91
CA VAL A 31 6.55 16.20 3.44
C VAL A 31 5.29 16.77 2.82
N ALA A 32 4.17 16.74 3.54
CA ALA A 32 2.98 17.49 3.19
C ALA A 32 2.11 17.77 4.41
N ARG A 33 1.26 18.79 4.27
CA ARG A 33 0.15 19.06 5.18
C ARG A 33 -1.14 18.99 4.38
N VAL A 34 -2.12 18.25 4.88
CA VAL A 34 -3.45 18.10 4.28
C VAL A 34 -4.47 18.55 5.33
N GLU A 35 -5.09 19.70 5.12
CA GLU A 35 -5.90 20.40 6.13
C GLU A 35 -5.10 20.59 7.44
N THR A 36 -5.53 19.91 8.51
CA THR A 36 -4.87 19.91 9.82
C THR A 36 -3.93 18.75 10.04
N ASP A 37 -3.91 17.77 9.15
CA ASP A 37 -3.11 16.56 9.26
C ASP A 37 -1.77 16.73 8.54
N ILE A 38 -0.80 15.91 8.93
CA ILE A 38 0.54 15.90 8.34
C ILE A 38 0.83 14.53 7.72
N ILE A 39 1.61 14.56 6.62
CA ILE A 39 2.19 13.36 6.01
C ILE A 39 3.69 13.44 6.24
N LEU A 40 4.26 12.36 6.74
CA LEU A 40 5.68 12.25 7.06
C LEU A 40 6.46 11.53 5.96
N LEU A 41 7.76 11.77 5.91
CA LEU A 41 8.64 11.05 4.98
C LEU A 41 8.65 9.53 5.26
N SER A 42 8.47 9.13 6.52
CA SER A 42 8.32 7.72 6.88
C SER A 42 7.07 7.10 6.27
N ASP A 43 5.95 7.84 6.17
CA ASP A 43 4.71 7.35 5.54
C ASP A 43 4.96 7.10 4.04
N VAL A 44 5.64 8.03 3.36
CA VAL A 44 6.03 7.88 1.96
C VAL A 44 6.90 6.64 1.77
N ARG A 45 7.92 6.44 2.61
CA ARG A 45 8.81 5.27 2.53
C ARG A 45 8.07 3.96 2.79
N GLN A 46 7.20 3.91 3.80
CA GLN A 46 6.42 2.71 4.11
C GLN A 46 5.50 2.32 2.95
N LEU A 47 4.78 3.28 2.37
CA LEU A 47 3.94 3.00 1.21
C LEU A 47 4.79 2.63 -0.02
N SER A 48 5.95 3.25 -0.22
CA SER A 48 6.89 2.89 -1.30
C SER A 48 7.37 1.44 -1.18
N HIS A 49 7.73 0.98 0.04
CA HIS A 49 8.11 -0.42 0.28
C HIS A 49 6.96 -1.38 -0.04
N TYR A 50 5.73 -1.02 0.35
CA TYR A 50 4.55 -1.83 0.04
C TYR A 50 4.28 -1.89 -1.47
N GLN A 51 4.38 -0.77 -2.19
CA GLN A 51 4.21 -0.75 -3.65
C GLN A 51 5.33 -1.54 -4.36
N ALA A 52 6.58 -1.40 -3.91
CA ALA A 52 7.69 -2.18 -4.44
C ALA A 52 7.51 -3.70 -4.21
N PHE A 53 6.93 -4.08 -3.07
CA PHE A 53 6.54 -5.46 -2.80
C PHE A 53 5.47 -5.96 -3.79
N LEU A 54 4.44 -5.16 -4.09
CA LEU A 54 3.36 -5.55 -5.01
C LEU A 54 3.85 -5.61 -6.47
N ASP A 55 4.48 -4.54 -6.94
CA ASP A 55 4.76 -4.31 -8.36
C ASP A 55 6.19 -4.73 -8.77
N GLY A 56 7.08 -4.96 -7.79
CA GLY A 56 8.50 -5.24 -8.02
C GLY A 56 9.29 -4.03 -8.52
N LYS A 57 8.73 -2.83 -8.46
CA LYS A 57 9.34 -1.60 -8.94
C LYS A 57 9.17 -0.49 -7.91
N ALA A 58 10.22 0.31 -7.72
CA ALA A 58 10.14 1.53 -6.94
C ALA A 58 9.38 2.60 -7.74
N GLN A 59 8.53 3.35 -7.05
CA GLN A 59 7.86 4.54 -7.57
C GLN A 59 8.56 5.79 -7.02
N THR A 60 8.32 6.96 -7.61
CA THR A 60 8.88 8.22 -7.11
C THR A 60 8.22 8.62 -5.79
N ASP A 61 8.94 9.35 -4.93
CA ASP A 61 8.38 9.86 -3.68
C ASP A 61 7.17 10.78 -3.94
N SER A 62 7.17 11.52 -5.06
CA SER A 62 6.05 12.35 -5.49
C SER A 62 4.81 11.52 -5.82
N ASP A 63 4.95 10.44 -6.61
CA ASP A 63 3.80 9.57 -6.95
C ASP A 63 3.23 8.89 -5.70
N ILE A 64 4.09 8.51 -4.76
CA ILE A 64 3.67 7.92 -3.49
C ILE A 64 2.96 8.95 -2.61
N LEU A 65 3.47 10.19 -2.55
CA LEU A 65 2.84 11.27 -1.81
C LEU A 65 1.45 11.60 -2.35
N ASP A 66 1.30 11.66 -3.67
CA ASP A 66 0.00 11.86 -4.32
C ASP A 66 -1.01 10.78 -3.92
N ARG A 67 -0.58 9.52 -3.89
CA ARG A 67 -1.42 8.41 -3.40
C ARG A 67 -1.79 8.53 -1.93
N LEU A 68 -0.87 9.00 -1.08
CA LEU A 68 -1.17 9.24 0.34
C LEU A 68 -2.20 10.35 0.52
N ILE A 69 -2.14 11.40 -0.29
CA ILE A 69 -3.13 12.49 -0.28
C ILE A 69 -4.49 11.95 -0.72
N ASP A 70 -4.57 11.16 -1.80
CA ASP A 70 -5.82 10.52 -2.23
C ASP A 70 -6.41 9.59 -1.16
N GLN A 71 -5.56 8.75 -0.56
CA GLN A 71 -5.97 7.89 0.55
C GLN A 71 -6.47 8.68 1.75
N TRP A 72 -5.84 9.83 2.03
CA TRP A 72 -6.30 10.72 3.10
C TRP A 72 -7.72 11.25 2.81
N ILE A 73 -7.98 11.72 1.57
CA ILE A 73 -9.30 12.21 1.15
C ILE A 73 -10.37 11.14 1.33
N VAL A 74 -10.12 9.93 0.78
CA VAL A 74 -11.07 8.81 0.91
C VAL A 74 -11.33 8.45 2.36
N ARG A 75 -10.27 8.36 3.17
CA ARG A 75 -10.37 8.01 4.60
C ARG A 75 -11.10 9.08 5.40
N SER A 76 -10.88 10.36 5.12
CA SER A 76 -11.57 11.47 5.76
C SER A 76 -13.07 11.40 5.49
N GLU A 77 -13.48 11.21 4.24
CA GLU A 77 -14.89 11.08 3.84
C GLU A 77 -15.53 9.83 4.44
N ALA A 78 -14.84 8.70 4.43
CA ALA A 78 -15.31 7.47 5.07
C ALA A 78 -15.50 7.66 6.58
N GLY A 79 -14.60 8.41 7.23
CA GLY A 79 -14.70 8.76 8.64
C GLY A 79 -15.91 9.63 8.95
N VAL A 80 -16.18 10.66 8.15
CA VAL A 80 -17.39 11.51 8.26
C VAL A 80 -18.67 10.67 8.09
N ALA A 81 -18.66 9.73 7.15
CA ALA A 81 -19.75 8.78 6.92
C ALA A 81 -19.87 7.70 8.01
N ARG A 82 -18.94 7.63 8.97
CA ARG A 82 -18.83 6.56 9.99
C ARG A 82 -18.82 5.17 9.36
N PHE A 83 -18.14 5.05 8.22
CA PHE A 83 -18.05 3.79 7.50
C PHE A 83 -17.37 2.71 8.36
N PRO A 84 -17.89 1.47 8.43
CA PRO A 84 -17.36 0.44 9.30
C PRO A 84 -15.97 -0.03 8.84
N GLN A 85 -15.12 -0.34 9.82
CA GLN A 85 -13.84 -0.98 9.57
C GLN A 85 -14.04 -2.43 9.07
N PRO A 86 -13.15 -2.94 8.19
CA PRO A 86 -13.19 -4.32 7.75
C PRO A 86 -12.95 -5.27 8.94
N SER A 87 -13.65 -6.41 8.94
CA SER A 87 -13.45 -7.44 9.95
C SER A 87 -12.07 -8.12 9.80
N GLU A 88 -11.59 -8.76 10.88
CA GLU A 88 -10.34 -9.54 10.83
C GLU A 88 -10.44 -10.67 9.79
N ASP A 89 -11.60 -11.29 9.64
CA ASP A 89 -11.81 -12.34 8.64
C ASP A 89 -11.70 -11.79 7.21
N ASP A 90 -12.21 -10.58 6.95
CA ASP A 90 -12.07 -9.94 5.63
C ASP A 90 -10.61 -9.62 5.33
N VAL A 91 -9.88 -9.11 6.31
CA VAL A 91 -8.45 -8.84 6.19
C VAL A 91 -7.68 -10.13 5.92
N ASN A 92 -7.94 -11.20 6.68
CA ASN A 92 -7.29 -12.49 6.48
C ASN A 92 -7.57 -13.06 5.08
N ARG A 93 -8.83 -13.03 4.63
CA ARG A 93 -9.20 -13.45 3.25
C ARG A 93 -8.48 -12.61 2.19
N SER A 94 -8.31 -11.32 2.43
CA SER A 94 -7.62 -10.43 1.49
C SER A 94 -6.12 -10.70 1.44
N ILE A 95 -5.48 -11.00 2.57
CA ILE A 95 -4.08 -11.43 2.62
C ILE A 95 -3.89 -12.76 1.86
N GLU A 96 -4.78 -13.72 2.05
CA GLU A 96 -4.71 -14.98 1.32
C GLU A 96 -4.94 -14.81 -0.19
N ARG A 97 -5.80 -13.88 -0.62
CA ARG A 97 -5.92 -13.50 -2.05
C ARG A 97 -4.64 -12.86 -2.57
N LEU A 98 -4.05 -11.96 -1.77
CA LEU A 98 -2.79 -11.32 -2.11
C LEU A 98 -1.66 -12.35 -2.29
N LYS A 99 -1.50 -13.29 -1.38
CA LYS A 99 -0.51 -14.37 -1.52
C LYS A 99 -0.71 -15.19 -2.80
N ARG A 100 -1.97 -15.50 -3.15
CA ARG A 100 -2.32 -16.24 -4.38
C ARG A 100 -2.15 -15.45 -5.67
N SER A 101 -1.97 -14.14 -5.61
CA SER A 101 -1.69 -13.32 -6.80
C SER A 101 -0.24 -13.39 -7.26
N PHE A 102 0.66 -13.92 -6.43
CA PHE A 102 2.03 -14.22 -6.81
C PHE A 102 2.11 -15.59 -7.49
N SER A 103 3.11 -15.79 -8.36
CA SER A 103 3.27 -17.02 -9.13
C SER A 103 3.58 -18.23 -8.23
N SER A 104 4.20 -17.98 -7.07
CA SER A 104 4.48 -19.01 -6.06
C SER A 104 4.67 -18.39 -4.66
N PRO A 105 4.60 -19.19 -3.59
CA PRO A 105 4.93 -18.75 -2.24
C PRO A 105 6.37 -18.23 -2.11
N GLU A 106 7.30 -18.80 -2.86
CA GLU A 106 8.72 -18.41 -2.86
C GLU A 106 8.89 -17.01 -3.47
N GLU A 107 8.13 -16.68 -4.53
CA GLU A 107 8.12 -15.33 -5.10
C GLU A 107 7.59 -14.32 -4.09
N PHE A 108 6.50 -14.62 -3.40
CA PHE A 108 5.98 -13.77 -2.33
C PHE A 108 7.06 -13.48 -1.28
N GLN A 109 7.72 -14.52 -0.76
CA GLN A 109 8.78 -14.37 0.24
C GLN A 109 9.99 -13.59 -0.29
N ALA A 110 10.40 -13.85 -1.54
CA ALA A 110 11.50 -13.12 -2.17
C ALA A 110 11.20 -11.63 -2.30
N ARG A 111 9.97 -11.27 -2.75
CA ARG A 111 9.51 -9.88 -2.84
C ARG A 111 9.43 -9.23 -1.47
N GLN A 112 8.91 -9.92 -0.47
CA GLN A 112 8.84 -9.45 0.92
C GLN A 112 10.23 -9.13 1.46
N LYS A 113 11.20 -10.04 1.27
CA LYS A 113 12.59 -9.82 1.68
C LYS A 113 13.26 -8.68 0.92
N GLN A 114 13.03 -8.56 -0.39
CA GLN A 114 13.61 -7.52 -1.23
C GLN A 114 13.11 -6.14 -0.85
N SER A 115 11.81 -6.00 -0.55
CA SER A 115 11.20 -4.73 -0.14
C SER A 115 11.42 -4.39 1.33
N GLY A 116 11.85 -5.37 2.15
CA GLY A 116 12.02 -5.20 3.59
C GLY A 116 10.72 -5.05 4.37
N ILE A 117 9.56 -5.37 3.76
CA ILE A 117 8.25 -5.23 4.40
C ILE A 117 7.96 -6.41 5.33
N THR A 118 7.40 -6.14 6.49
CA THR A 118 7.00 -7.14 7.49
C THR A 118 5.56 -7.63 7.27
N ASP A 119 5.20 -8.79 7.85
CA ASP A 119 3.83 -9.32 7.82
C ASP A 119 2.83 -8.35 8.46
N ASP A 120 3.23 -7.69 9.54
CA ASP A 120 2.38 -6.69 10.23
C ASP A 120 2.14 -5.46 9.36
N GLU A 121 3.14 -5.03 8.60
CA GLU A 121 2.99 -3.93 7.64
C GLU A 121 2.09 -4.33 6.48
N ILE A 122 2.28 -5.52 5.90
CA ILE A 122 1.38 -6.06 4.87
C ILE A 122 -0.06 -6.07 5.40
N ARG A 123 -0.29 -6.59 6.62
CA ARG A 123 -1.61 -6.62 7.24
C ARG A 123 -2.20 -5.23 7.41
N ARG A 124 -1.42 -4.24 7.87
CA ARG A 124 -1.88 -2.85 8.01
C ARG A 124 -2.28 -2.24 6.67
N PHE A 125 -1.45 -2.42 5.62
CA PHE A 125 -1.73 -1.90 4.29
C PHE A 125 -2.94 -2.58 3.66
N VAL A 126 -3.06 -3.91 3.76
CA VAL A 126 -4.23 -4.66 3.27
C VAL A 126 -5.50 -4.19 3.95
N ARG A 127 -5.49 -4.00 5.28
CA ARG A 127 -6.63 -3.48 6.03
C ARG A 127 -7.02 -2.08 5.57
N ALA A 128 -6.04 -1.18 5.44
CA ALA A 128 -6.28 0.19 4.99
C ALA A 128 -6.85 0.21 3.56
N GLN A 129 -6.25 -0.54 2.64
CA GLN A 129 -6.72 -0.65 1.26
C GLN A 129 -8.13 -1.24 1.18
N LEU A 130 -8.43 -2.27 1.96
CA LEU A 130 -9.76 -2.88 2.03
C LEU A 130 -10.80 -1.90 2.57
N TYR A 131 -10.47 -1.11 3.59
CA TYR A 131 -11.35 -0.07 4.12
C TYR A 131 -11.70 0.96 3.05
N LEU A 132 -10.69 1.48 2.33
CA LEU A 132 -10.89 2.48 1.29
C LEU A 132 -11.69 1.92 0.11
N SER A 133 -11.36 0.72 -0.37
CA SER A 133 -12.06 0.09 -1.49
C SER A 133 -13.51 -0.23 -1.16
N ASN A 134 -13.80 -0.73 0.05
CA ASN A 134 -15.16 -1.00 0.51
C ASN A 134 -15.99 0.29 0.61
N TYR A 135 -15.39 1.40 1.07
CA TYR A 135 -16.06 2.68 1.10
C TYR A 135 -16.42 3.18 -0.30
N LEU A 136 -15.46 3.15 -1.24
CA LEU A 136 -15.70 3.58 -2.62
C LEU A 136 -16.74 2.70 -3.32
N ASP A 137 -16.69 1.40 -3.10
CA ASP A 137 -17.70 0.46 -3.58
C ASP A 137 -19.09 0.80 -3.04
N SER A 138 -19.22 0.94 -1.74
CA SER A 138 -20.48 1.32 -1.08
C SER A 138 -21.03 2.65 -1.57
N ARG A 139 -20.16 3.61 -1.87
CA ARG A 139 -20.54 4.95 -2.35
C ARG A 139 -21.03 4.96 -3.78
N PHE A 140 -20.35 4.26 -4.68
CA PHE A 140 -20.56 4.40 -6.12
C PHE A 140 -21.34 3.27 -6.75
N ARG A 141 -21.25 2.04 -6.26
CA ARG A 141 -21.94 0.86 -6.80
C ARG A 141 -23.45 1.06 -7.00
N PRO A 142 -24.21 1.70 -6.06
CA PRO A 142 -25.66 1.83 -6.21
C PRO A 142 -26.10 2.66 -7.41
N ALA A 143 -25.24 3.52 -7.94
CA ALA A 143 -25.54 4.39 -9.10
C ALA A 143 -25.09 3.76 -10.44
N ILE A 144 -24.39 2.62 -10.43
CA ILE A 144 -23.85 2.00 -11.63
C ILE A 144 -24.86 1.03 -12.22
N GLN A 145 -25.12 1.20 -13.51
CA GLN A 145 -25.93 0.31 -14.31
C GLN A 145 -25.13 -0.15 -15.52
N ILE A 146 -25.00 -1.45 -15.68
CA ILE A 146 -24.32 -2.08 -16.81
C ILE A 146 -25.40 -2.73 -17.67
N ASP A 147 -25.50 -2.30 -18.92
CA ASP A 147 -26.44 -2.89 -19.86
C ASP A 147 -25.85 -4.15 -20.52
N GLU A 148 -26.72 -4.97 -21.10
CA GLU A 148 -26.36 -6.22 -21.75
C GLU A 148 -25.42 -6.01 -22.93
N LYS A 149 -25.61 -4.92 -23.66
CA LYS A 149 -24.77 -4.58 -24.81
C LYS A 149 -23.32 -4.34 -24.38
N ALA A 150 -23.08 -3.67 -23.22
CA ALA A 150 -21.74 -3.46 -22.67
C ALA A 150 -21.07 -4.80 -22.31
N VAL A 151 -21.84 -5.76 -21.78
CA VAL A 151 -21.34 -7.12 -21.47
C VAL A 151 -20.92 -7.85 -22.74
N GLU A 152 -21.79 -7.83 -23.80
CA GLU A 152 -21.47 -8.43 -25.09
C GLU A 152 -20.26 -7.79 -25.77
N ASP A 153 -20.20 -6.46 -25.77
CA ASP A 153 -19.10 -5.71 -26.40
C ASP A 153 -17.77 -6.01 -25.67
N PHE A 154 -17.77 -6.10 -24.36
CA PHE A 154 -16.59 -6.48 -23.59
C PHE A 154 -16.17 -7.93 -23.85
N TYR A 155 -17.12 -8.84 -23.94
CA TYR A 155 -16.84 -10.22 -24.30
C TYR A 155 -16.14 -10.33 -25.66
N LYS A 156 -16.67 -9.68 -26.69
CA LYS A 156 -16.12 -9.69 -28.05
C LYS A 156 -14.76 -9.00 -28.15
N SER A 157 -14.60 -7.86 -27.46
CA SER A 157 -13.41 -7.03 -27.59
C SER A 157 -12.26 -7.42 -26.65
N SER A 158 -12.54 -8.13 -25.55
CA SER A 158 -11.54 -8.38 -24.51
C SER A 158 -11.41 -9.87 -24.16
N VAL A 159 -12.52 -10.58 -23.95
CA VAL A 159 -12.46 -11.98 -23.48
C VAL A 159 -12.03 -12.91 -24.60
N VAL A 160 -12.66 -12.81 -25.76
CA VAL A 160 -12.34 -13.68 -26.92
C VAL A 160 -10.88 -13.47 -27.38
N PRO A 161 -10.42 -12.23 -27.69
CA PRO A 161 -9.04 -12.03 -28.14
C PRO A 161 -7.99 -12.46 -27.10
N ARG A 162 -8.30 -12.29 -25.80
CA ARG A 162 -7.38 -12.72 -24.73
C ARG A 162 -7.26 -14.23 -24.62
N ALA A 163 -8.34 -14.97 -24.82
CA ALA A 163 -8.32 -16.43 -24.86
C ALA A 163 -7.53 -16.92 -26.08
N GLU A 164 -7.81 -16.36 -27.26
CA GLU A 164 -7.12 -16.70 -28.51
C GLU A 164 -5.61 -16.44 -28.44
N SER A 165 -5.21 -15.29 -27.87
CA SER A 165 -3.77 -14.97 -27.68
C SER A 165 -3.03 -15.95 -26.76
N ARG A 166 -3.77 -16.66 -25.90
CA ARG A 166 -3.26 -17.72 -25.03
C ARG A 166 -3.44 -19.13 -25.59
N GLN A 167 -3.93 -19.24 -26.81
CA GLN A 167 -4.28 -20.50 -27.47
C GLN A 167 -5.28 -21.34 -26.65
N GLN A 168 -6.23 -20.65 -25.99
CA GLN A 168 -7.28 -21.26 -25.19
C GLN A 168 -8.64 -21.05 -25.86
N THR A 169 -9.54 -22.00 -25.69
CA THR A 169 -10.94 -21.83 -26.13
C THR A 169 -11.62 -20.78 -25.25
N PRO A 170 -12.21 -19.71 -25.81
CA PRO A 170 -12.97 -18.74 -25.02
C PRO A 170 -14.13 -19.40 -24.26
N PRO A 171 -14.42 -19.01 -23.02
CA PRO A 171 -15.64 -19.42 -22.35
C PRO A 171 -16.85 -18.88 -23.13
N THR A 172 -17.99 -19.54 -23.03
CA THR A 172 -19.24 -19.00 -23.63
C THR A 172 -19.60 -17.66 -22.95
N LEU A 173 -20.31 -16.79 -23.68
CA LEU A 173 -20.80 -15.53 -23.14
C LEU A 173 -21.61 -15.75 -21.85
N GLU A 174 -22.47 -16.78 -21.84
CA GLU A 174 -23.28 -17.14 -20.67
C GLU A 174 -22.42 -17.44 -19.43
N ASN A 175 -21.37 -18.24 -19.61
CA ASN A 175 -20.46 -18.59 -18.50
C ASN A 175 -19.57 -17.42 -18.07
N ALA A 176 -19.32 -16.45 -18.92
CA ALA A 176 -18.49 -15.29 -18.62
C ALA A 176 -19.30 -14.07 -18.13
N ARG A 177 -20.63 -14.08 -18.29
CA ARG A 177 -21.52 -12.94 -18.07
C ARG A 177 -21.35 -12.28 -16.71
N ASP A 178 -21.51 -13.04 -15.65
CA ASP A 178 -21.45 -12.50 -14.28
C ASP A 178 -20.07 -11.91 -13.96
N PHE A 179 -19.02 -12.59 -14.43
CA PHE A 179 -17.66 -12.08 -14.28
C PHE A 179 -17.43 -10.79 -15.06
N ILE A 180 -17.92 -10.71 -16.28
CA ILE A 180 -17.81 -9.51 -17.12
C ILE A 180 -18.61 -8.36 -16.50
N HIS A 181 -19.85 -8.64 -16.08
CA HIS A 181 -20.69 -7.63 -15.42
C HIS A 181 -19.99 -7.04 -14.20
N GLU A 182 -19.46 -7.89 -13.30
CA GLU A 182 -18.74 -7.42 -12.12
C GLU A 182 -17.46 -6.65 -12.49
N ALA A 183 -16.71 -7.10 -13.50
CA ALA A 183 -15.52 -6.38 -13.97
C ALA A 183 -15.87 -4.98 -14.52
N LEU A 184 -16.99 -4.85 -15.24
CA LEU A 184 -17.48 -3.56 -15.74
C LEU A 184 -17.98 -2.66 -14.60
N VAL A 185 -18.67 -3.22 -13.59
CA VAL A 185 -19.06 -2.47 -12.38
C VAL A 185 -17.83 -1.93 -11.67
N GLN A 186 -16.82 -2.77 -11.42
CA GLN A 186 -15.57 -2.33 -10.75
C GLN A 186 -14.84 -1.25 -11.55
N ARG A 187 -14.80 -1.39 -12.87
CA ARG A 187 -14.25 -0.35 -13.74
C ARG A 187 -15.00 0.97 -13.60
N ALA A 188 -16.33 0.93 -13.63
CA ALA A 188 -17.17 2.13 -13.49
C ALA A 188 -17.02 2.77 -12.10
N ILE A 189 -16.87 1.96 -11.02
CA ILE A 189 -16.55 2.46 -9.67
C ILE A 189 -15.24 3.23 -9.70
N ASN A 190 -14.18 2.66 -10.27
CA ASN A 190 -12.87 3.30 -10.35
C ASN A 190 -12.94 4.63 -11.12
N GLU A 191 -13.59 4.64 -12.29
CA GLU A 191 -13.77 5.85 -13.09
C GLU A 191 -14.58 6.95 -12.36
N GLN A 192 -15.57 6.58 -11.57
CA GLN A 192 -16.32 7.55 -10.74
C GLN A 192 -15.50 8.02 -9.56
N ALA A 193 -14.74 7.13 -8.91
CA ALA A 193 -13.86 7.46 -7.81
C ALA A 193 -12.75 8.43 -8.26
N ASP A 194 -12.14 8.19 -9.43
CA ASP A 194 -11.10 9.08 -9.97
C ASP A 194 -11.64 10.49 -10.23
N ARG A 195 -12.83 10.62 -10.86
CA ARG A 195 -13.48 11.93 -11.07
C ARG A 195 -13.78 12.63 -9.74
N TRP A 196 -14.35 11.88 -8.81
CA TRP A 196 -14.67 12.42 -7.47
C TRP A 196 -13.40 12.83 -6.70
N LEU A 197 -12.32 12.08 -6.80
CA LEU A 197 -11.03 12.43 -6.19
C LEU A 197 -10.46 13.73 -6.79
N MET A 198 -10.47 13.87 -8.11
CA MET A 198 -10.05 15.10 -8.77
C MET A 198 -10.83 16.32 -8.27
N GLU A 199 -12.16 16.21 -8.18
CA GLU A 199 -13.01 17.27 -7.63
C GLU A 199 -12.76 17.52 -6.15
N SER A 200 -12.54 16.46 -5.35
CA SER A 200 -12.31 16.58 -3.91
C SER A 200 -10.97 17.23 -3.61
N ARG A 201 -9.93 16.94 -4.40
CA ARG A 201 -8.61 17.61 -4.29
C ARG A 201 -8.71 19.13 -4.41
N THR A 202 -9.62 19.67 -5.22
CA THR A 202 -9.77 21.13 -5.36
C THR A 202 -10.38 21.82 -4.13
N ARG A 203 -11.00 21.04 -3.25
CA ARG A 203 -11.66 21.53 -2.03
C ARG A 203 -10.81 21.34 -0.77
N VAL A 204 -9.74 20.55 -0.87
CA VAL A 204 -8.85 20.23 0.24
C VAL A 204 -7.59 21.08 0.13
N ARG A 205 -7.22 21.73 1.24
CA ARG A 205 -5.97 22.48 1.30
C ARG A 205 -4.81 21.52 1.45
N VAL A 206 -3.93 21.51 0.45
CA VAL A 206 -2.70 20.69 0.43
C VAL A 206 -1.48 21.60 0.32
N GLU A 207 -0.54 21.48 1.24
CA GLU A 207 0.78 22.15 1.21
C GLU A 207 1.86 21.09 1.09
N ILE A 208 2.51 21.00 -0.07
CA ILE A 208 3.59 20.03 -0.33
C ILE A 208 4.93 20.67 0.07
N MET A 209 5.71 19.93 0.88
CA MET A 209 7.04 20.31 1.37
C MET A 209 8.10 19.26 1.00
N LEU A 210 7.77 18.38 0.06
CA LEU A 210 8.70 17.39 -0.47
C LEU A 210 9.69 18.12 -1.40
N ASP A 211 10.97 18.23 -0.97
CA ASP A 211 12.01 18.76 -1.84
C ASP A 211 12.25 17.78 -3.00
N GLU A 212 11.96 18.19 -4.21
CA GLU A 212 12.45 17.49 -5.39
C GLU A 212 13.97 17.58 -5.36
N LYS A 213 14.65 16.44 -5.12
CA LYS A 213 16.10 16.40 -5.36
C LYS A 213 16.34 16.76 -6.82
N PRO A 214 17.15 17.78 -7.12
CA PRO A 214 17.56 18.01 -8.50
C PRO A 214 18.22 16.73 -9.03
N LYS A 215 17.81 16.34 -10.24
CA LYS A 215 18.36 15.21 -11.00
C LYS A 215 19.86 15.36 -11.25
#